data_59d55c168e4073fa1a32504d6cb81eb0
#
_entry.id   59d55c168e4073fa1a32504d6cb81eb0
#
_cell.length_a   1.000
_cell.length_b   1.000
_cell.length_c   1.000
_cell.angle_alpha   90.00
_cell.angle_beta   90.00
_cell.angle_gamma   90.00
#
_symmetry.space_group_name_H-M   'P 1'
#
loop_
_entity.id
_entity.type
_entity.pdbx_description
1 polymer ?
#
loop_
_entity_poly.entity_id
_entity_poly.type
_entity_poly.pdbx_seq_one_letter_code
_entity_poly.pdbx_strand_id
1 'polypeptide(L)'
;MEALMTLRRAKGEGGLFRVKGSRFWRAQYIHNGKVIRVSTKEKVKARALIVLQRYMADADRGLAPLPEAQKLRYADLRRGLIANYEERGNRSLTTYADGEENINGLRQLDEFFNYSENNPGPPLMHITTETSREFARKRQADGVGTAMVNRSLACLRRMLRIAHEDGRIQHVPKIRFLKEPPPRKGFLELEKFNELLALLPTHLRPLILLLYYCGLRVDEGRQIEWTQVDLDARLIRLEQEQTKTDEARTVPLPAELVMMLDEVKPKTGKVFSDTNLRNEWQKACAACGQGTRTLIEPEKEDGHAWYKYTGLLVHDLRRSAVRNLVNAGVPERVAMSISGHRTRAVFDRYHIVSTDDVTNAMRRLETSSVRSVTVSAKRSKRLSASRSK
;
A
#
# COMPACT_ATOMS: atom_id res chain seq x y z
N MET A 1 -5.81 59.63 46.73
CA MET A 1 -6.65 59.29 45.57
C MET A 1 -5.73 59.08 44.37
N GLU A 2 -5.18 57.86 44.21
CA GLU A 2 -4.35 57.55 43.04
C GLU A 2 -5.23 57.06 41.91
N ALA A 3 -5.24 57.83 40.85
CA ALA A 3 -5.92 57.47 39.59
C ALA A 3 -5.25 56.25 38.98
N LEU A 4 -5.92 55.10 38.97
CA LEU A 4 -5.55 53.95 38.18
C LEU A 4 -5.61 54.32 36.69
N MET A 5 -4.47 54.70 36.16
CA MET A 5 -4.26 54.83 34.71
C MET A 5 -4.52 53.46 34.07
N THR A 6 -5.67 53.28 33.46
CA THR A 6 -5.94 52.21 32.52
C THR A 6 -5.11 52.48 31.29
N LEU A 7 -3.89 51.95 31.23
CA LEU A 7 -3.09 51.88 29.99
C LEU A 7 -3.95 51.28 28.88
N ARG A 8 -4.39 52.11 27.92
CA ARG A 8 -4.99 51.65 26.66
C ARG A 8 -3.92 50.89 25.93
N ARG A 9 -4.11 49.58 25.81
CA ARG A 9 -3.23 48.73 25.01
C ARG A 9 -3.25 49.16 23.56
N ALA A 10 -2.07 49.09 22.88
CA ALA A 10 -1.93 49.43 21.47
C ALA A 10 -2.81 48.52 20.59
N LYS A 11 -3.24 49.04 19.44
CA LYS A 11 -4.08 48.32 18.48
C LYS A 11 -3.30 47.11 17.95
N GLY A 12 -3.63 45.88 18.38
CA GLY A 12 -2.91 44.65 17.99
C GLY A 12 -2.46 43.79 19.18
N GLU A 13 -2.37 44.32 20.40
CA GLU A 13 -1.85 43.64 21.60
C GLU A 13 -2.85 42.66 22.25
N GLY A 14 -3.80 42.07 21.58
CA GLY A 14 -4.73 41.12 22.16
C GLY A 14 -5.37 41.55 23.48
N GLY A 15 -6.40 40.91 23.94
CA GLY A 15 -7.11 41.29 25.18
C GLY A 15 -7.70 40.09 25.92
N LEU A 16 -7.91 40.29 27.24
CA LEU A 16 -8.67 39.37 28.06
C LEU A 16 -10.04 39.98 28.38
N PHE A 17 -11.10 39.19 28.30
CA PHE A 17 -12.45 39.57 28.68
C PHE A 17 -13.16 38.42 29.38
N ARG A 18 -14.22 38.74 30.10
CA ARG A 18 -15.12 37.74 30.69
C ARG A 18 -16.49 37.79 30.04
N VAL A 19 -17.08 36.64 29.85
CA VAL A 19 -18.47 36.52 29.44
C VAL A 19 -19.32 36.42 30.70
N LYS A 20 -20.46 37.10 30.73
CA LYS A 20 -21.39 37.05 31.87
C LYS A 20 -21.77 35.60 32.19
N GLY A 21 -21.62 35.16 33.42
CA GLY A 21 -21.86 33.77 33.85
C GLY A 21 -20.68 32.82 33.72
N SER A 22 -19.58 33.21 33.05
CA SER A 22 -18.40 32.38 32.94
C SER A 22 -17.38 32.64 34.03
N ARG A 23 -16.91 31.59 34.70
CA ARG A 23 -15.81 31.69 35.70
C ARG A 23 -14.42 31.78 35.07
N PHE A 24 -14.30 31.57 33.74
CA PHE A 24 -13.03 31.56 33.01
C PHE A 24 -12.84 32.84 32.22
N TRP A 25 -11.56 33.31 32.12
CA TRP A 25 -11.15 34.37 31.24
C TRP A 25 -11.12 33.89 29.78
N ARG A 26 -11.46 34.77 28.85
CA ARG A 26 -11.31 34.56 27.42
C ARG A 26 -10.25 35.49 26.87
N ALA A 27 -9.41 34.96 26.00
CA ALA A 27 -8.43 35.69 25.21
C ALA A 27 -9.03 36.12 23.88
N GLN A 28 -8.71 37.32 23.42
CA GLN A 28 -9.00 37.84 22.09
C GLN A 28 -7.72 38.37 21.50
N TYR A 29 -7.38 37.95 20.29
CA TYR A 29 -6.21 38.44 19.54
C TYR A 29 -6.49 38.35 18.05
N ILE A 30 -5.64 39.01 17.22
CA ILE A 30 -5.76 39.00 15.77
C ILE A 30 -4.74 38.00 15.21
N HIS A 31 -5.17 37.15 14.30
CA HIS A 31 -4.31 36.25 13.53
C HIS A 31 -4.78 36.21 12.07
N ASN A 32 -3.86 36.47 11.12
CA ASN A 32 -4.15 36.57 9.70
C ASN A 32 -5.37 37.45 9.37
N GLY A 33 -5.46 38.63 10.03
CA GLY A 33 -6.54 39.58 9.85
C GLY A 33 -7.89 39.20 10.49
N LYS A 34 -8.00 38.02 11.09
CA LYS A 34 -9.22 37.56 11.78
C LYS A 34 -9.10 37.68 13.29
N VAL A 35 -10.20 38.09 13.93
CA VAL A 35 -10.27 38.17 15.39
C VAL A 35 -10.57 36.78 15.96
N ILE A 36 -9.62 36.24 16.74
CA ILE A 36 -9.74 34.96 17.43
C ILE A 36 -10.17 35.19 18.87
N ARG A 37 -11.20 34.48 19.31
CA ARG A 37 -11.70 34.50 20.69
C ARG A 37 -11.70 33.10 21.25
N VAL A 38 -10.86 32.83 22.28
CA VAL A 38 -10.65 31.49 22.84
C VAL A 38 -10.69 31.55 24.37
N SER A 39 -11.19 30.48 25.01
CA SER A 39 -11.16 30.37 26.49
C SER A 39 -9.73 30.07 26.92
N THR A 40 -9.24 30.79 27.93
CA THR A 40 -7.94 30.49 28.55
C THR A 40 -8.01 29.34 29.54
N LYS A 41 -9.25 28.90 29.90
CA LYS A 41 -9.54 27.95 31.00
C LYS A 41 -8.98 28.37 32.36
N GLU A 42 -8.54 29.63 32.51
CA GLU A 42 -7.98 30.19 33.71
C GLU A 42 -9.00 31.08 34.42
N LYS A 43 -9.07 30.94 35.76
CA LYS A 43 -9.92 31.77 36.62
C LYS A 43 -9.21 33.05 37.08
N VAL A 44 -7.88 33.00 37.16
CA VAL A 44 -7.02 34.11 37.63
C VAL A 44 -6.53 34.91 36.45
N LYS A 45 -6.73 36.25 36.48
CA LYS A 45 -6.37 37.15 35.36
C LYS A 45 -4.89 37.09 35.01
N ALA A 46 -3.98 37.01 35.99
CA ALA A 46 -2.55 36.94 35.76
C ALA A 46 -2.16 35.67 34.96
N ARG A 47 -2.72 34.49 35.31
CA ARG A 47 -2.49 33.24 34.56
C ARG A 47 -3.11 33.31 33.18
N ALA A 48 -4.30 33.88 33.04
CA ALA A 48 -4.94 34.07 31.74
C ALA A 48 -4.11 34.97 30.82
N LEU A 49 -3.38 35.95 31.36
CA LEU A 49 -2.48 36.81 30.60
C LEU A 49 -1.30 36.03 30.04
N ILE A 50 -0.71 35.14 30.81
CA ILE A 50 0.38 34.25 30.35
C ILE A 50 -0.13 33.35 29.19
N VAL A 51 -1.34 32.84 29.33
CA VAL A 51 -1.98 32.03 28.26
C VAL A 51 -2.23 32.85 27.00
N LEU A 52 -2.69 34.11 27.14
CA LEU A 52 -2.87 35.04 26.01
C LEU A 52 -1.53 35.30 25.31
N GLN A 53 -0.46 35.61 26.06
CA GLN A 53 0.87 35.84 25.49
C GLN A 53 1.37 34.61 24.73
N ARG A 54 1.15 33.41 25.28
CA ARG A 54 1.47 32.16 24.58
C ARG A 54 0.68 32.01 23.28
N TYR A 55 -0.63 32.25 23.31
CA TYR A 55 -1.46 32.20 22.09
C TYR A 55 -1.02 33.20 21.04
N MET A 56 -0.62 34.38 21.42
CA MET A 56 -0.08 35.40 20.50
C MET A 56 1.27 34.95 19.91
N ALA A 57 2.19 34.49 20.74
CA ALA A 57 3.48 33.96 20.26
C ALA A 57 3.31 32.73 19.35
N ASP A 58 2.34 31.85 19.64
CA ASP A 58 2.00 30.72 18.79
C ASP A 58 1.36 31.19 17.46
N ALA A 59 0.54 32.25 17.50
CA ALA A 59 -0.06 32.86 16.32
C ALA A 59 0.98 33.49 15.40
N ASP A 60 1.96 34.22 15.96
CA ASP A 60 3.08 34.82 15.22
C ASP A 60 3.96 33.76 14.54
N ARG A 61 4.04 32.56 15.13
CA ARG A 61 4.69 31.38 14.55
C ARG A 61 3.80 30.58 13.59
N GLY A 62 2.61 31.06 13.26
CA GLY A 62 1.62 30.31 12.49
C GLY A 62 0.95 29.16 13.25
N LEU A 63 1.10 29.10 14.58
CA LEU A 63 0.64 28.01 15.45
C LEU A 63 -0.62 28.34 16.23
N ALA A 64 -1.37 29.39 15.88
CA ALA A 64 -2.57 29.77 16.62
C ALA A 64 -3.64 28.67 16.56
N PRO A 65 -4.25 28.29 17.71
CA PRO A 65 -5.34 27.34 17.72
C PRO A 65 -6.53 27.93 16.96
N LEU A 66 -6.92 27.30 15.89
CA LEU A 66 -8.11 27.70 15.14
C LEU A 66 -9.35 27.42 16.00
N PRO A 67 -10.27 28.37 16.22
CA PRO A 67 -11.52 28.13 16.96
C PRO A 67 -12.35 27.00 16.35
N GLU A 68 -12.24 26.80 15.05
CA GLU A 68 -12.88 25.71 14.32
C GLU A 68 -12.27 24.34 14.63
N ALA A 69 -10.94 24.26 14.82
CA ALA A 69 -10.28 23.01 15.19
C ALA A 69 -10.80 22.40 16.49
N GLN A 70 -11.28 23.24 17.43
CA GLN A 70 -11.86 22.78 18.69
C GLN A 70 -13.25 22.15 18.50
N LYS A 71 -13.93 22.45 17.40
CA LYS A 71 -15.26 21.91 17.07
C LYS A 71 -15.16 20.64 16.20
N LEU A 72 -13.99 20.40 15.58
CA LEU A 72 -13.81 19.26 14.72
C LEU A 72 -13.96 17.93 15.47
N ARG A 73 -14.60 17.00 14.82
CA ARG A 73 -14.81 15.64 15.30
C ARG A 73 -14.22 14.63 14.31
N TYR A 74 -14.21 13.38 14.69
CA TYR A 74 -13.78 12.29 13.81
C TYR A 74 -14.53 12.29 12.47
N ALA A 75 -15.84 12.51 12.47
CA ALA A 75 -16.67 12.62 11.27
C ALA A 75 -16.17 13.66 10.25
N ASP A 76 -15.62 14.78 10.74
CA ASP A 76 -15.09 15.83 9.87
C ASP A 76 -13.79 15.40 9.17
N LEU A 77 -12.95 14.64 9.87
CA LEU A 77 -11.74 14.04 9.29
C LEU A 77 -12.09 12.98 8.25
N ARG A 78 -13.10 12.13 8.55
CA ARG A 78 -13.61 11.10 7.65
C ARG A 78 -14.14 11.71 6.35
N ARG A 79 -14.99 12.70 6.43
CA ARG A 79 -15.50 13.44 5.25
C ARG A 79 -14.39 14.06 4.43
N GLY A 80 -13.41 14.70 5.08
CA GLY A 80 -12.26 15.28 4.39
C GLY A 80 -11.42 14.24 3.64
N LEU A 81 -11.28 13.03 4.21
CA LEU A 81 -10.59 11.93 3.52
C LEU A 81 -11.36 11.48 2.26
N ILE A 82 -12.66 11.25 2.39
CA ILE A 82 -13.52 10.79 1.28
C ILE A 82 -13.49 11.82 0.16
N ALA A 83 -13.80 13.09 0.45
CA ALA A 83 -13.78 14.16 -0.52
C ALA A 83 -12.43 14.29 -1.25
N ASN A 84 -11.31 14.16 -0.52
CA ASN A 84 -9.97 14.18 -1.12
C ASN A 84 -9.72 12.99 -2.06
N TYR A 85 -10.29 11.82 -1.75
CA TYR A 85 -10.16 10.64 -2.59
C TYR A 85 -11.03 10.73 -3.84
N GLU A 86 -12.25 11.29 -3.73
CA GLU A 86 -13.15 11.58 -4.85
C GLU A 86 -12.52 12.60 -5.80
N GLU A 87 -12.08 13.74 -5.28
CA GLU A 87 -11.45 14.81 -6.05
C GLU A 87 -10.21 14.33 -6.83
N ARG A 88 -9.43 13.41 -6.26
CA ARG A 88 -8.25 12.83 -6.90
C ARG A 88 -8.55 11.62 -7.78
N GLY A 89 -9.77 11.16 -7.88
CA GLY A 89 -10.15 9.94 -8.61
C GLY A 89 -9.41 8.69 -8.08
N ASN A 90 -9.19 8.60 -6.77
CA ASN A 90 -8.45 7.50 -6.18
C ASN A 90 -9.18 6.16 -6.31
N ARG A 91 -8.67 5.23 -7.10
CA ARG A 91 -9.23 3.89 -7.32
C ARG A 91 -9.36 3.04 -6.04
N SER A 92 -8.74 3.44 -4.93
CA SER A 92 -8.85 2.77 -3.64
C SER A 92 -10.09 3.21 -2.83
N LEU A 93 -10.79 4.24 -3.27
CA LEU A 93 -12.13 4.54 -2.81
C LEU A 93 -13.10 3.64 -3.58
N THR A 94 -13.77 2.77 -2.87
CA THR A 94 -14.82 1.89 -3.41
C THR A 94 -16.06 2.00 -2.52
N THR A 95 -17.11 1.31 -2.85
CA THR A 95 -18.36 1.30 -2.07
C THR A 95 -18.64 -0.14 -1.64
N TYR A 96 -19.00 -0.35 -0.39
CA TYR A 96 -19.49 -1.63 0.11
C TYR A 96 -20.91 -1.92 -0.44
N ALA A 97 -21.36 -3.16 -0.28
CA ALA A 97 -22.71 -3.57 -0.71
C ALA A 97 -23.84 -2.84 0.04
N ASP A 98 -23.58 -2.34 1.22
CA ASP A 98 -24.46 -1.50 2.04
C ASP A 98 -24.46 -0.01 1.67
N GLY A 99 -23.67 0.37 0.64
CA GLY A 99 -23.56 1.76 0.16
C GLY A 99 -22.55 2.61 0.89
N GLU A 100 -21.87 2.11 1.94
CA GLU A 100 -20.84 2.85 2.64
C GLU A 100 -19.52 2.91 1.84
N GLU A 101 -18.80 4.02 1.98
CA GLU A 101 -17.49 4.20 1.36
C GLU A 101 -16.45 3.28 2.00
N ASN A 102 -15.75 2.57 1.14
CA ASN A 102 -14.70 1.64 1.51
C ASN A 102 -13.32 2.22 1.18
N ILE A 103 -12.59 2.58 2.22
CA ILE A 103 -11.16 2.87 2.17
C ILE A 103 -10.47 1.89 3.11
N ASN A 104 -9.38 1.27 2.66
CA ASN A 104 -8.69 0.25 3.45
C ASN A 104 -8.27 0.79 4.83
N GLY A 105 -8.81 0.19 5.88
CA GLY A 105 -8.56 0.56 7.26
C GLY A 105 -9.53 1.58 7.85
N LEU A 106 -10.47 2.14 7.06
CA LEU A 106 -11.43 3.14 7.52
C LEU A 106 -12.47 2.53 8.48
N ARG A 107 -13.13 1.45 8.07
CA ARG A 107 -14.18 0.79 8.87
C ARG A 107 -13.72 0.41 10.29
N GLN A 108 -12.48 -0.06 10.43
CA GLN A 108 -11.92 -0.40 11.74
C GLN A 108 -11.70 0.83 12.63
N LEU A 109 -11.45 1.99 12.02
CA LEU A 109 -11.37 3.26 12.73
C LEU A 109 -12.77 3.75 13.10
N ASP A 110 -13.75 3.61 12.21
CA ASP A 110 -15.14 3.95 12.46
C ASP A 110 -15.68 3.16 13.66
N GLU A 111 -15.43 1.85 13.69
CA GLU A 111 -15.76 0.96 14.83
C GLU A 111 -15.06 1.40 16.14
N PHE A 112 -13.76 1.69 16.08
CA PHE A 112 -12.99 2.08 17.26
C PHE A 112 -13.42 3.41 17.84
N PHE A 113 -13.70 4.39 16.97
CA PHE A 113 -14.15 5.72 17.36
C PHE A 113 -15.67 5.81 17.57
N ASN A 114 -16.36 4.67 17.47
CA ASN A 114 -17.82 4.58 17.60
C ASN A 114 -18.54 5.58 16.68
N TYR A 115 -18.06 5.67 15.43
CA TYR A 115 -18.65 6.50 14.39
C TYR A 115 -19.85 5.80 13.76
N SER A 116 -20.93 6.54 13.56
CA SER A 116 -22.10 6.15 12.77
C SER A 116 -22.80 7.40 12.25
N GLU A 117 -23.84 7.27 11.44
CA GLU A 117 -24.64 8.38 10.97
C GLU A 117 -25.19 9.26 12.12
N ASN A 118 -25.53 8.63 13.23
CA ASN A 118 -26.05 9.31 14.43
C ASN A 118 -24.98 9.68 15.46
N ASN A 119 -23.73 9.26 15.28
CA ASN A 119 -22.64 9.54 16.20
C ASN A 119 -21.40 10.05 15.44
N PRO A 120 -21.05 11.32 15.52
CA PRO A 120 -19.90 11.90 14.81
C PRO A 120 -18.53 11.47 15.36
N GLY A 121 -18.48 10.54 16.30
CA GLY A 121 -17.26 10.13 16.95
C GLY A 121 -16.66 11.18 17.90
N PRO A 122 -15.45 10.96 18.43
CA PRO A 122 -14.84 11.83 19.43
C PRO A 122 -14.43 13.19 18.86
N PRO A 123 -14.32 14.23 19.71
CA PRO A 123 -13.66 15.48 19.34
C PRO A 123 -12.21 15.24 18.92
N LEU A 124 -11.74 16.00 17.93
CA LEU A 124 -10.38 15.87 17.40
C LEU A 124 -9.30 15.95 18.48
N MET A 125 -9.49 16.78 19.49
CA MET A 125 -8.56 16.92 20.61
C MET A 125 -8.31 15.61 21.38
N HIS A 126 -9.19 14.62 21.26
CA HIS A 126 -9.03 13.28 21.83
C HIS A 126 -8.32 12.31 20.90
N ILE A 127 -8.11 12.68 19.63
CA ILE A 127 -7.37 11.87 18.66
C ILE A 127 -5.88 12.22 18.77
N THR A 128 -5.22 11.55 19.70
CA THR A 128 -3.83 11.81 20.09
C THR A 128 -2.91 10.67 19.66
N THR A 129 -1.62 10.85 19.89
CA THR A 129 -0.64 9.76 19.75
C THR A 129 -1.01 8.57 20.65
N GLU A 130 -1.52 8.83 21.86
CA GLU A 130 -1.90 7.75 22.77
C GLU A 130 -3.15 7.01 22.29
N THR A 131 -4.17 7.72 21.84
CA THR A 131 -5.36 7.09 21.25
C THR A 131 -5.01 6.16 20.07
N SER A 132 -4.03 6.57 19.23
CA SER A 132 -3.55 5.71 18.15
C SER A 132 -2.84 4.44 18.65
N ARG A 133 -2.16 4.51 19.82
CA ARG A 133 -1.56 3.33 20.46
C ARG A 133 -2.62 2.42 21.09
N GLU A 134 -3.65 2.99 21.66
CA GLU A 134 -4.79 2.23 22.20
C GLU A 134 -5.50 1.44 21.10
N PHE A 135 -5.75 2.09 19.96
CA PHE A 135 -6.26 1.41 18.78
C PHE A 135 -5.37 0.23 18.39
N ALA A 136 -4.06 0.45 18.27
CA ALA A 136 -3.13 -0.60 17.87
C ALA A 136 -3.12 -1.77 18.88
N ARG A 137 -3.10 -1.49 20.19
CA ARG A 137 -3.15 -2.52 21.24
C ARG A 137 -4.44 -3.33 21.19
N LYS A 138 -5.59 -2.66 21.04
CA LYS A 138 -6.89 -3.35 20.92
C LYS A 138 -6.90 -4.28 19.72
N ARG A 139 -6.51 -3.81 18.53
CA ARG A 139 -6.50 -4.64 17.32
C ARG A 139 -5.53 -5.83 17.41
N GLN A 140 -4.37 -5.65 18.06
CA GLN A 140 -3.44 -6.75 18.32
C GLN A 140 -4.02 -7.78 19.31
N ALA A 141 -4.74 -7.34 20.34
CA ALA A 141 -5.46 -8.22 21.26
C ALA A 141 -6.57 -9.02 20.55
N ASP A 142 -7.20 -8.43 19.53
CA ASP A 142 -8.17 -9.10 18.65
C ASP A 142 -7.50 -10.09 17.66
N GLY A 143 -6.18 -10.32 17.75
CA GLY A 143 -5.43 -11.22 16.87
C GLY A 143 -5.14 -10.67 15.47
N VAL A 144 -5.33 -9.38 15.22
CA VAL A 144 -5.11 -8.76 13.90
C VAL A 144 -3.62 -8.55 13.63
N GLY A 145 -3.16 -8.98 12.47
CA GLY A 145 -1.77 -8.85 12.05
C GLY A 145 -1.32 -7.39 11.93
N THR A 146 -0.05 -7.12 12.26
CA THR A 146 0.54 -5.77 12.33
C THR A 146 0.41 -4.97 11.03
N ALA A 147 0.50 -5.62 9.87
CA ALA A 147 0.32 -4.95 8.58
C ALA A 147 -1.10 -4.38 8.41
N MET A 148 -2.14 -5.09 8.87
CA MET A 148 -3.52 -4.62 8.80
C MET A 148 -3.76 -3.46 9.76
N VAL A 149 -3.21 -3.55 10.99
CA VAL A 149 -3.25 -2.45 11.97
C VAL A 149 -2.58 -1.21 11.39
N ASN A 150 -1.42 -1.36 10.76
CA ASN A 150 -0.68 -0.26 10.13
C ASN A 150 -1.46 0.41 8.99
N ARG A 151 -2.28 -0.34 8.23
CA ARG A 151 -3.14 0.25 7.20
C ARG A 151 -4.18 1.19 7.79
N SER A 152 -4.83 0.79 8.88
CA SER A 152 -5.77 1.68 9.60
C SER A 152 -5.04 2.90 10.19
N LEU A 153 -3.86 2.72 10.77
CA LEU A 153 -3.05 3.84 11.26
C LEU A 153 -2.61 4.79 10.14
N ALA A 154 -2.30 4.26 8.95
CA ALA A 154 -1.98 5.07 7.77
C ALA A 154 -3.20 5.88 7.29
N CYS A 155 -4.39 5.27 7.32
CA CYS A 155 -5.64 5.93 7.03
C CYS A 155 -5.88 7.11 8.02
N LEU A 156 -5.78 6.89 9.32
CA LEU A 156 -5.90 7.93 10.35
C LEU A 156 -4.87 9.05 10.15
N ARG A 157 -3.60 8.68 9.86
CA ARG A 157 -2.56 9.67 9.58
C ARG A 157 -2.88 10.50 8.35
N ARG A 158 -3.45 9.90 7.30
CA ARG A 158 -3.86 10.61 6.08
C ARG A 158 -4.99 11.60 6.37
N MET A 159 -6.03 11.19 7.11
CA MET A 159 -7.11 12.09 7.55
C MET A 159 -6.56 13.34 8.27
N LEU A 160 -5.67 13.12 9.24
CA LEU A 160 -5.07 14.22 10.01
C LEU A 160 -4.21 15.13 9.13
N ARG A 161 -3.47 14.56 8.17
CA ARG A 161 -2.65 15.34 7.22
C ARG A 161 -3.51 16.18 6.29
N ILE A 162 -4.60 15.64 5.76
CA ILE A 162 -5.55 16.42 4.94
C ILE A 162 -6.09 17.59 5.75
N ALA A 163 -6.56 17.35 6.97
CA ALA A 163 -7.06 18.43 7.82
C ALA A 163 -5.99 19.51 8.13
N HIS A 164 -4.71 19.13 8.16
CA HIS A 164 -3.60 20.07 8.31
C HIS A 164 -3.31 20.81 7.00
N GLU A 165 -3.27 20.11 5.86
CA GLU A 165 -3.09 20.68 4.52
C GLU A 165 -4.20 21.71 4.21
N ASP A 166 -5.44 21.44 4.64
CA ASP A 166 -6.59 22.35 4.54
C ASP A 166 -6.58 23.49 5.58
N GLY A 167 -5.54 23.60 6.41
CA GLY A 167 -5.44 24.63 7.45
C GLY A 167 -6.44 24.48 8.61
N ARG A 168 -7.15 23.36 8.70
CA ARG A 168 -8.16 23.09 9.74
C ARG A 168 -7.54 22.72 11.09
N ILE A 169 -6.33 22.15 11.08
CA ILE A 169 -5.53 21.87 12.28
C ILE A 169 -4.09 22.35 12.07
N GLN A 170 -3.41 22.72 13.15
CA GLN A 170 -2.05 23.22 13.10
C GLN A 170 -1.00 22.15 13.33
N HIS A 171 -1.35 21.11 14.06
CA HIS A 171 -0.43 20.06 14.44
C HIS A 171 -1.05 18.67 14.17
N VAL A 172 -0.25 17.81 13.53
CA VAL A 172 -0.60 16.42 13.31
C VAL A 172 0.02 15.57 14.43
N PRO A 173 -0.76 14.84 15.22
CA PRO A 173 -0.23 13.91 16.21
C PRO A 173 0.69 12.88 15.56
N LYS A 174 1.76 12.48 16.28
CA LYS A 174 2.69 11.47 15.78
C LYS A 174 2.04 10.08 15.82
N ILE A 175 1.66 9.56 14.67
CA ILE A 175 1.16 8.20 14.51
C ILE A 175 2.34 7.25 14.32
N ARG A 176 2.54 6.32 15.26
CA ARG A 176 3.61 5.32 15.20
C ARG A 176 3.09 4.02 14.60
N PHE A 177 3.78 3.51 13.59
CA PHE A 177 3.50 2.21 13.01
C PHE A 177 4.17 1.09 13.79
N LEU A 178 3.54 -0.08 13.76
CA LEU A 178 4.09 -1.32 14.30
C LEU A 178 5.15 -1.87 13.34
N LYS A 179 6.12 -2.62 13.88
CA LYS A 179 7.10 -3.33 13.05
C LYS A 179 6.38 -4.48 12.32
N GLU A 180 6.41 -4.45 11.01
CA GLU A 180 5.84 -5.52 10.19
C GLU A 180 6.83 -6.68 10.05
N PRO A 181 6.34 -7.91 9.89
CA PRO A 181 7.20 -9.04 9.56
C PRO A 181 7.88 -8.79 8.20
N PRO A 182 9.03 -9.42 7.97
CA PRO A 182 9.70 -9.31 6.68
C PRO A 182 8.78 -9.81 5.55
N PRO A 183 8.95 -9.30 4.32
CA PRO A 183 8.22 -9.77 3.16
C PRO A 183 8.37 -11.28 2.98
N ARG A 184 7.32 -11.93 2.45
CA ARG A 184 7.36 -13.36 2.12
C ARG A 184 8.51 -13.62 1.13
N LYS A 185 9.23 -14.72 1.31
CA LYS A 185 10.39 -15.10 0.48
C LYS A 185 10.13 -16.31 -0.43
N GLY A 186 8.91 -16.86 -0.43
CA GLY A 186 8.58 -18.04 -1.23
C GLY A 186 8.63 -17.75 -2.73
N PHE A 187 9.20 -18.67 -3.49
CA PHE A 187 9.16 -18.76 -4.94
C PHE A 187 8.98 -20.23 -5.34
N LEU A 188 8.64 -20.48 -6.59
CA LEU A 188 8.37 -21.81 -7.11
C LEU A 188 9.37 -22.13 -8.20
N GLU A 189 10.13 -23.22 -8.03
CA GLU A 189 11.02 -23.76 -9.05
C GLU A 189 10.22 -24.43 -10.18
N LEU A 190 10.86 -24.59 -11.35
CA LEU A 190 10.17 -25.06 -12.55
C LEU A 190 9.56 -26.45 -12.39
N GLU A 191 10.26 -27.39 -11.77
CA GLU A 191 9.78 -28.75 -11.56
C GLU A 191 8.49 -28.75 -10.70
N LYS A 192 8.51 -27.99 -9.60
CA LYS A 192 7.34 -27.87 -8.74
C LYS A 192 6.22 -27.06 -9.36
N PHE A 193 6.55 -26.10 -10.24
CA PHE A 193 5.55 -25.39 -11.02
C PHE A 193 4.81 -26.33 -11.97
N ASN A 194 5.52 -27.21 -12.68
CA ASN A 194 4.94 -28.18 -13.61
C ASN A 194 4.05 -29.18 -12.87
N GLU A 195 4.47 -29.71 -11.72
CA GLU A 195 3.65 -30.56 -10.88
C GLU A 195 2.34 -29.86 -10.48
N LEU A 196 2.43 -28.61 -10.02
CA LEU A 196 1.27 -27.82 -9.62
C LEU A 196 0.36 -27.52 -10.81
N LEU A 197 0.92 -27.13 -11.96
CA LEU A 197 0.17 -26.82 -13.17
C LEU A 197 -0.64 -28.03 -13.66
N ALA A 198 -0.07 -29.23 -13.57
CA ALA A 198 -0.75 -30.47 -13.94
C ALA A 198 -1.99 -30.77 -13.05
N LEU A 199 -1.97 -30.34 -11.80
CA LEU A 199 -3.07 -30.50 -10.84
C LEU A 199 -4.19 -29.47 -11.02
N LEU A 200 -3.93 -28.38 -11.75
CA LEU A 200 -4.94 -27.36 -11.99
C LEU A 200 -5.91 -27.75 -13.12
N PRO A 201 -7.18 -27.34 -13.03
CA PRO A 201 -8.13 -27.44 -14.14
C PRO A 201 -7.56 -26.79 -15.41
N THR A 202 -7.84 -27.37 -16.57
CA THR A 202 -7.28 -26.92 -17.86
C THR A 202 -7.57 -25.45 -18.16
N HIS A 203 -8.76 -24.95 -17.81
CA HIS A 203 -9.14 -23.55 -18.04
C HIS A 203 -8.32 -22.52 -17.25
N LEU A 204 -7.68 -22.93 -16.16
CA LEU A 204 -6.84 -22.04 -15.33
C LEU A 204 -5.36 -22.02 -15.76
N ARG A 205 -4.90 -23.09 -16.44
CA ARG A 205 -3.49 -23.26 -16.79
C ARG A 205 -2.93 -22.11 -17.63
N PRO A 206 -3.62 -21.59 -18.65
CA PRO A 206 -3.10 -20.47 -19.46
C PRO A 206 -2.82 -19.21 -18.62
N LEU A 207 -3.72 -18.85 -17.70
CA LEU A 207 -3.51 -17.71 -16.80
C LEU A 207 -2.30 -17.96 -15.89
N ILE A 208 -2.19 -19.14 -15.31
CA ILE A 208 -1.10 -19.49 -14.37
C ILE A 208 0.25 -19.50 -15.09
N LEU A 209 0.32 -20.00 -16.33
CA LEU A 209 1.51 -19.90 -17.18
C LEU A 209 1.94 -18.46 -17.41
N LEU A 210 1.00 -17.60 -17.82
CA LEU A 210 1.27 -16.17 -18.01
C LEU A 210 1.85 -15.52 -16.75
N LEU A 211 1.26 -15.80 -15.60
CA LEU A 211 1.70 -15.23 -14.33
C LEU A 211 3.08 -15.75 -13.90
N TYR A 212 3.39 -17.01 -14.16
CA TYR A 212 4.68 -17.61 -13.80
C TYR A 212 5.84 -17.12 -14.67
N TYR A 213 5.62 -16.96 -15.98
CA TYR A 213 6.67 -16.53 -16.90
C TYR A 213 6.85 -15.01 -16.95
N CYS A 214 5.73 -14.27 -16.93
CA CYS A 214 5.77 -12.82 -17.15
C CYS A 214 5.61 -11.99 -15.88
N GLY A 215 5.15 -12.60 -14.79
CA GLY A 215 5.04 -11.95 -13.49
C GLY A 215 3.99 -10.82 -13.42
N LEU A 216 2.93 -10.87 -14.24
CA LEU A 216 1.84 -9.91 -14.16
C LEU A 216 1.15 -9.95 -12.80
N ARG A 217 0.46 -8.86 -12.45
CA ARG A 217 -0.51 -8.94 -11.36
C ARG A 217 -1.70 -9.79 -11.80
N VAL A 218 -2.27 -10.56 -10.87
CA VAL A 218 -3.39 -11.46 -11.18
C VAL A 218 -4.53 -10.69 -11.85
N ASP A 219 -4.89 -9.52 -11.32
CA ASP A 219 -5.98 -8.71 -11.87
C ASP A 219 -5.66 -8.14 -13.25
N GLU A 220 -4.40 -7.82 -13.55
CA GLU A 220 -3.98 -7.44 -14.90
C GLU A 220 -4.20 -8.61 -15.88
N GLY A 221 -3.75 -9.81 -15.49
CA GLY A 221 -3.93 -11.02 -16.33
C GLY A 221 -5.41 -11.37 -16.57
N ARG A 222 -6.26 -11.26 -15.55
CA ARG A 222 -7.70 -11.58 -15.63
C ARG A 222 -8.50 -10.64 -16.53
N GLN A 223 -7.99 -9.44 -16.80
CA GLN A 223 -8.68 -8.41 -17.57
C GLN A 223 -8.23 -8.38 -19.05
N ILE A 224 -7.26 -9.19 -19.45
CA ILE A 224 -6.77 -9.23 -20.83
C ILE A 224 -7.87 -9.72 -21.77
N GLU A 225 -8.09 -8.97 -22.84
CA GLU A 225 -9.04 -9.30 -23.90
C GLU A 225 -8.32 -9.77 -25.17
N TRP A 226 -9.03 -10.53 -26.02
CA TRP A 226 -8.46 -11.04 -27.28
C TRP A 226 -8.01 -9.95 -28.23
N THR A 227 -8.60 -8.77 -28.17
CA THR A 227 -8.19 -7.58 -28.95
C THR A 227 -6.76 -7.13 -28.67
N GLN A 228 -6.21 -7.51 -27.51
CA GLN A 228 -4.88 -7.15 -27.04
C GLN A 228 -3.82 -8.21 -27.38
N VAL A 229 -4.24 -9.39 -27.85
CA VAL A 229 -3.36 -10.54 -28.07
C VAL A 229 -3.00 -10.65 -29.54
N ASP A 230 -1.71 -10.66 -29.81
CA ASP A 230 -1.11 -10.90 -31.10
C ASP A 230 -0.34 -12.22 -31.02
N LEU A 231 -0.96 -13.31 -31.47
CA LEU A 231 -0.35 -14.65 -31.42
C LEU A 231 0.81 -14.81 -32.40
N ASP A 232 0.77 -14.14 -33.54
CA ASP A 232 1.83 -14.20 -34.55
C ASP A 232 3.09 -13.50 -34.04
N ALA A 233 2.93 -12.31 -33.47
CA ALA A 233 4.02 -11.59 -32.83
C ALA A 233 4.37 -12.14 -31.44
N ARG A 234 3.56 -13.04 -30.88
CA ARG A 234 3.67 -13.59 -29.52
C ARG A 234 3.69 -12.52 -28.42
N LEU A 235 2.78 -11.57 -28.50
CA LEU A 235 2.74 -10.40 -27.62
C LEU A 235 1.32 -10.15 -27.10
N ILE A 236 1.23 -9.62 -25.87
CA ILE A 236 0.05 -8.96 -25.35
C ILE A 236 0.36 -7.47 -25.19
N ARG A 237 -0.54 -6.60 -25.66
CA ARG A 237 -0.46 -5.15 -25.48
C ARG A 237 -1.40 -4.75 -24.36
N LEU A 238 -0.82 -4.36 -23.22
CA LEU A 238 -1.59 -3.85 -22.08
C LEU A 238 -1.76 -2.35 -22.21
N GLU A 239 -3.00 -1.90 -22.17
CA GLU A 239 -3.37 -0.49 -22.22
C GLU A 239 -3.11 0.20 -20.87
N GLN A 240 -2.94 1.52 -20.90
CA GLN A 240 -2.63 2.33 -19.73
C GLN A 240 -3.69 2.17 -18.62
N GLU A 241 -4.95 2.20 -18.98
CA GLU A 241 -6.09 2.15 -18.03
C GLU A 241 -6.22 0.82 -17.29
N GLN A 242 -5.69 -0.26 -17.87
CA GLN A 242 -5.77 -1.62 -17.33
C GLN A 242 -4.65 -1.92 -16.34
N THR A 243 -3.60 -1.12 -16.34
CA THR A 243 -2.47 -1.33 -15.45
C THR A 243 -2.64 -0.51 -14.17
N LYS A 244 -2.28 -1.09 -13.03
CA LYS A 244 -2.29 -0.37 -11.74
C LYS A 244 -1.34 0.84 -11.73
N THR A 245 -0.42 0.89 -12.69
CA THR A 245 0.65 1.88 -12.80
C THR A 245 0.37 2.94 -13.85
N ASP A 246 -0.77 2.87 -14.55
CA ASP A 246 -1.15 3.76 -15.64
C ASP A 246 -0.06 3.88 -16.74
N GLU A 247 0.62 2.77 -17.07
CA GLU A 247 1.62 2.70 -18.12
C GLU A 247 1.29 1.55 -19.07
N ALA A 248 1.14 1.86 -20.36
CA ALA A 248 1.01 0.86 -21.40
C ALA A 248 2.31 0.04 -21.50
N ARG A 249 2.21 -1.26 -21.72
CA ARG A 249 3.38 -2.11 -21.91
C ARG A 249 3.07 -3.34 -22.74
N THR A 250 4.12 -3.89 -23.35
CA THR A 250 4.06 -5.14 -24.10
C THR A 250 4.59 -6.29 -23.25
N VAL A 251 3.88 -7.41 -23.25
CA VAL A 251 4.22 -8.63 -22.53
C VAL A 251 4.47 -9.75 -23.53
N PRO A 252 5.67 -10.34 -23.56
CA PRO A 252 5.97 -11.47 -24.46
C PRO A 252 5.25 -12.74 -23.99
N LEU A 253 4.79 -13.56 -24.93
CA LEU A 253 4.13 -14.83 -24.66
C LEU A 253 5.13 -16.00 -24.82
N PRO A 254 5.23 -16.88 -23.79
CA PRO A 254 5.93 -18.16 -23.93
C PRO A 254 5.31 -19.02 -25.04
N ALA A 255 6.11 -19.83 -25.75
CA ALA A 255 5.64 -20.67 -26.85
C ALA A 255 4.52 -21.63 -26.42
N GLU A 256 4.65 -22.23 -25.25
CA GLU A 256 3.64 -23.13 -24.66
C GLU A 256 2.28 -22.42 -24.48
N LEU A 257 2.30 -21.17 -23.99
CA LEU A 257 1.08 -20.39 -23.83
C LEU A 257 0.45 -20.04 -25.18
N VAL A 258 1.27 -19.71 -26.18
CA VAL A 258 0.78 -19.44 -27.55
C VAL A 258 0.03 -20.66 -28.10
N MET A 259 0.61 -21.87 -27.98
CA MET A 259 -0.04 -23.10 -28.42
C MET A 259 -1.40 -23.32 -27.71
N MET A 260 -1.45 -23.13 -26.39
CA MET A 260 -2.71 -23.26 -25.66
C MET A 260 -3.77 -22.24 -26.10
N LEU A 261 -3.35 -21.01 -26.35
CA LEU A 261 -4.26 -19.93 -26.75
C LEU A 261 -4.72 -20.08 -28.21
N ASP A 262 -3.93 -20.71 -29.07
CA ASP A 262 -4.32 -20.90 -30.45
C ASP A 262 -5.49 -21.88 -30.62
N GLU A 263 -5.61 -22.84 -29.71
CA GLU A 263 -6.71 -23.81 -29.67
C GLU A 263 -8.04 -23.21 -29.17
N VAL A 264 -8.03 -22.04 -28.52
CA VAL A 264 -9.24 -21.41 -27.97
C VAL A 264 -10.11 -20.80 -29.06
N LYS A 265 -11.37 -21.15 -29.07
CA LYS A 265 -12.41 -20.63 -30.00
C LYS A 265 -13.72 -20.36 -29.21
N PRO A 266 -14.44 -19.26 -29.48
CA PRO A 266 -14.05 -18.12 -30.30
C PRO A 266 -13.03 -17.22 -29.59
N LYS A 267 -12.21 -16.48 -30.35
CA LYS A 267 -11.23 -15.51 -29.81
C LYS A 267 -11.89 -14.14 -29.56
N THR A 268 -12.85 -14.11 -28.63
CA THR A 268 -13.60 -12.88 -28.28
C THR A 268 -13.71 -12.73 -26.76
N GLY A 269 -13.83 -11.48 -26.29
CA GLY A 269 -13.93 -11.17 -24.88
C GLY A 269 -12.63 -11.45 -24.10
N LYS A 270 -12.73 -11.88 -22.86
CA LYS A 270 -11.59 -12.17 -22.00
C LYS A 270 -10.84 -13.43 -22.46
N VAL A 271 -9.50 -13.35 -22.42
CA VAL A 271 -8.61 -14.46 -22.84
C VAL A 271 -8.56 -15.54 -21.77
N PHE A 272 -8.48 -15.15 -20.51
CA PHE A 272 -8.20 -16.05 -19.41
C PHE A 272 -9.39 -16.24 -18.49
N SER A 273 -9.69 -17.49 -18.17
CA SER A 273 -10.65 -17.82 -17.12
C SER A 273 -9.98 -17.74 -15.75
N ASP A 274 -10.74 -17.25 -14.77
CA ASP A 274 -10.34 -17.21 -13.36
C ASP A 274 -11.40 -17.86 -12.47
N THR A 275 -12.31 -18.62 -13.08
CA THR A 275 -13.41 -19.29 -12.38
C THR A 275 -12.87 -20.19 -11.28
N ASN A 276 -13.27 -19.89 -10.03
CA ASN A 276 -12.85 -20.63 -8.84
C ASN A 276 -11.32 -20.68 -8.60
N LEU A 277 -10.56 -19.75 -9.21
CA LEU A 277 -9.09 -19.72 -9.17
C LEU A 277 -8.53 -19.92 -7.75
N ARG A 278 -9.04 -19.18 -6.77
CA ARG A 278 -8.52 -19.24 -5.40
C ARG A 278 -8.63 -20.62 -4.79
N ASN A 279 -9.77 -21.28 -4.94
CA ASN A 279 -10.03 -22.58 -4.35
C ASN A 279 -9.24 -23.69 -5.06
N GLU A 280 -9.23 -23.67 -6.40
CA GLU A 280 -8.48 -24.67 -7.18
C GLU A 280 -6.97 -24.53 -6.98
N TRP A 281 -6.46 -23.29 -6.90
CA TRP A 281 -5.06 -23.02 -6.54
C TRP A 281 -4.69 -23.62 -5.18
N GLN A 282 -5.53 -23.37 -4.15
CA GLN A 282 -5.27 -23.88 -2.80
C GLN A 282 -5.31 -25.42 -2.73
N LYS A 283 -6.20 -26.05 -3.50
CA LYS A 283 -6.26 -27.53 -3.62
C LYS A 283 -4.98 -28.06 -4.27
N ALA A 284 -4.58 -27.50 -5.41
CA ALA A 284 -3.39 -27.92 -6.13
C ALA A 284 -2.12 -27.73 -5.28
N CYS A 285 -1.97 -26.58 -4.62
CA CYS A 285 -0.85 -26.34 -3.71
C CYS A 285 -0.81 -27.32 -2.53
N ALA A 286 -1.95 -27.66 -1.95
CA ALA A 286 -2.00 -28.64 -0.87
C ALA A 286 -1.60 -30.04 -1.37
N ALA A 287 -2.04 -30.44 -2.56
CA ALA A 287 -1.74 -31.73 -3.15
C ALA A 287 -0.25 -31.90 -3.51
N CYS A 288 0.45 -30.82 -3.95
CA CYS A 288 1.88 -30.87 -4.26
C CYS A 288 2.81 -30.40 -3.13
N GLY A 289 2.29 -30.26 -1.89
CA GLY A 289 3.08 -29.90 -0.72
C GLY A 289 3.51 -28.42 -0.66
N GLN A 290 2.89 -27.55 -1.47
CA GLN A 290 3.18 -26.11 -1.49
C GLN A 290 2.24 -25.31 -0.57
N GLY A 291 1.39 -25.99 0.19
CA GLY A 291 0.47 -25.37 1.13
C GLY A 291 -0.30 -26.39 1.95
N THR A 292 -1.06 -25.87 2.91
CA THR A 292 -1.93 -26.68 3.77
C THR A 292 -3.34 -26.07 3.79
N ARG A 293 -4.35 -26.91 3.61
CA ARG A 293 -5.76 -26.56 3.77
C ARG A 293 -6.28 -27.29 5.02
N THR A 294 -6.73 -26.53 5.99
CA THR A 294 -7.33 -27.07 7.21
C THR A 294 -8.81 -26.71 7.21
N LEU A 295 -9.68 -27.70 7.31
CA LEU A 295 -11.12 -27.47 7.48
C LEU A 295 -11.35 -26.87 8.87
N ILE A 296 -12.05 -25.78 8.93
CA ILE A 296 -12.47 -25.12 10.16
C ILE A 296 -13.99 -25.32 10.26
N GLU A 297 -14.40 -26.08 11.24
CA GLU A 297 -15.82 -26.24 11.57
C GLU A 297 -16.35 -24.98 12.24
N PRO A 298 -17.59 -24.58 11.97
CA PRO A 298 -18.18 -23.41 12.59
C PRO A 298 -18.43 -23.67 14.09
N GLU A 299 -18.23 -22.61 14.89
CA GLU A 299 -18.54 -22.64 16.33
C GLU A 299 -20.06 -22.65 16.60
N LYS A 300 -20.87 -22.26 15.60
CA LYS A 300 -22.33 -22.19 15.68
C LYS A 300 -22.94 -23.16 14.70
N GLU A 301 -24.08 -23.77 15.08
CA GLU A 301 -24.81 -24.77 14.27
C GLU A 301 -25.28 -24.24 12.90
N ASP A 302 -25.54 -22.93 12.78
CA ASP A 302 -25.97 -22.27 11.55
C ASP A 302 -24.80 -21.75 10.69
N GLY A 303 -23.57 -21.93 11.16
CA GLY A 303 -22.36 -21.55 10.45
C GLY A 303 -22.01 -22.49 9.31
N HIS A 304 -21.20 -22.01 8.37
CA HIS A 304 -20.64 -22.81 7.30
C HIS A 304 -19.18 -23.15 7.55
N ALA A 305 -18.81 -24.41 7.40
CA ALA A 305 -17.42 -24.84 7.43
C ALA A 305 -16.62 -24.15 6.32
N TRP A 306 -15.40 -23.73 6.61
CA TRP A 306 -14.52 -23.07 5.66
C TRP A 306 -13.08 -23.56 5.76
N TYR A 307 -12.29 -23.36 4.68
CA TYR A 307 -10.91 -23.79 4.68
C TYR A 307 -9.97 -22.65 5.05
N LYS A 308 -9.22 -22.82 6.14
CA LYS A 308 -8.04 -22.01 6.42
C LYS A 308 -6.89 -22.52 5.57
N TYR A 309 -6.30 -21.63 4.79
CA TYR A 309 -5.18 -21.95 3.91
C TYR A 309 -3.91 -21.21 4.34
N THR A 310 -2.80 -21.95 4.38
CA THR A 310 -1.45 -21.41 4.55
C THR A 310 -0.56 -22.02 3.49
N GLY A 311 0.23 -21.22 2.78
CA GLY A 311 1.09 -21.73 1.71
C GLY A 311 1.31 -20.71 0.61
N LEU A 312 1.67 -21.22 -0.58
CA LEU A 312 1.96 -20.43 -1.76
C LEU A 312 0.69 -19.74 -2.28
N LEU A 313 0.76 -18.46 -2.54
CA LEU A 313 -0.33 -17.69 -3.15
C LEU A 313 -0.10 -17.52 -4.64
N VAL A 314 -1.15 -17.34 -5.44
CA VAL A 314 -1.04 -17.05 -6.87
C VAL A 314 -0.11 -15.85 -7.11
N HIS A 315 -0.16 -14.83 -6.25
CA HIS A 315 0.72 -13.65 -6.35
C HIS A 315 2.21 -13.97 -6.12
N ASP A 316 2.55 -15.08 -5.49
CA ASP A 316 3.95 -15.49 -5.30
C ASP A 316 4.60 -15.93 -6.62
N LEU A 317 3.80 -16.29 -7.65
CA LEU A 317 4.29 -16.55 -9.02
C LEU A 317 5.02 -15.33 -9.61
N ARG A 318 4.62 -14.10 -9.21
CA ARG A 318 5.31 -12.89 -9.63
C ARG A 318 6.76 -12.83 -9.11
N ARG A 319 7.05 -13.42 -7.93
CA ARG A 319 8.43 -13.56 -7.44
C ARG A 319 9.19 -14.58 -8.25
N SER A 320 8.56 -15.72 -8.54
CA SER A 320 9.16 -16.75 -9.38
C SER A 320 9.52 -16.17 -10.76
N ALA A 321 8.60 -15.44 -11.39
CA ALA A 321 8.86 -14.78 -12.68
C ALA A 321 10.05 -13.82 -12.64
N VAL A 322 10.07 -12.90 -11.67
CA VAL A 322 11.17 -11.92 -11.53
C VAL A 322 12.51 -12.63 -11.35
N ARG A 323 12.56 -13.60 -10.41
CA ARG A 323 13.76 -14.41 -10.17
C ARG A 323 14.20 -15.16 -11.41
N ASN A 324 13.28 -15.85 -12.09
CA ASN A 324 13.58 -16.63 -13.29
C ASN A 324 14.08 -15.77 -14.44
N LEU A 325 13.51 -14.59 -14.67
CA LEU A 325 13.99 -13.63 -15.68
C LEU A 325 15.42 -13.19 -15.40
N VAL A 326 15.72 -12.81 -14.15
CA VAL A 326 17.08 -12.38 -13.78
C VAL A 326 18.08 -13.55 -13.86
N ASN A 327 17.72 -14.74 -13.40
CA ASN A 327 18.57 -15.93 -13.46
C ASN A 327 18.83 -16.40 -14.91
N ALA A 328 17.88 -16.14 -15.81
CA ALA A 328 18.06 -16.34 -17.25
C ALA A 328 18.98 -15.28 -17.90
N GLY A 329 19.48 -14.31 -17.14
CA GLY A 329 20.38 -13.26 -17.63
C GLY A 329 19.64 -12.08 -18.28
N VAL A 330 18.32 -11.99 -18.14
CA VAL A 330 17.55 -10.82 -18.62
C VAL A 330 17.94 -9.60 -17.79
N PRO A 331 18.35 -8.48 -18.42
CA PRO A 331 18.68 -7.26 -17.70
C PRO A 331 17.51 -6.83 -16.81
N GLU A 332 17.80 -6.42 -15.57
CA GLU A 332 16.76 -6.07 -14.57
C GLU A 332 15.75 -5.05 -15.10
N ARG A 333 16.20 -4.06 -15.88
CA ARG A 333 15.32 -3.06 -16.48
C ARG A 333 14.31 -3.67 -17.45
N VAL A 334 14.71 -4.69 -18.21
CA VAL A 334 13.82 -5.44 -19.11
C VAL A 334 12.86 -6.30 -18.31
N ALA A 335 13.36 -7.01 -17.27
CA ALA A 335 12.53 -7.78 -16.37
C ALA A 335 11.48 -6.91 -15.64
N MET A 336 11.86 -5.69 -15.25
CA MET A 336 10.93 -4.68 -14.69
C MET A 336 9.86 -4.26 -15.69
N SER A 337 10.23 -4.05 -16.96
CA SER A 337 9.27 -3.70 -18.04
C SER A 337 8.26 -4.83 -18.25
N ILE A 338 8.72 -6.08 -18.40
CA ILE A 338 7.85 -7.26 -18.57
C ILE A 338 6.88 -7.39 -17.40
N SER A 339 7.41 -7.37 -16.18
CA SER A 339 6.62 -7.57 -14.97
C SER A 339 5.82 -6.33 -14.54
N GLY A 340 6.09 -5.14 -15.08
CA GLY A 340 5.41 -3.88 -14.72
C GLY A 340 5.78 -3.36 -13.35
N HIS A 341 7.07 -3.38 -12.98
CA HIS A 341 7.59 -2.75 -11.77
C HIS A 341 8.12 -1.35 -12.09
N ARG A 342 7.54 -0.30 -11.47
CA ARG A 342 7.95 1.10 -11.69
C ARG A 342 9.24 1.48 -11.00
N THR A 343 9.50 0.91 -9.82
CA THR A 343 10.65 1.30 -9.02
C THR A 343 11.51 0.11 -8.66
N ARG A 344 12.83 0.33 -8.62
CA ARG A 344 13.81 -0.67 -8.19
C ARG A 344 13.48 -1.20 -6.79
N ALA A 345 13.15 -0.33 -5.85
CA ALA A 345 12.82 -0.70 -4.49
C ALA A 345 11.63 -1.66 -4.37
N VAL A 346 10.66 -1.58 -5.31
CA VAL A 346 9.56 -2.56 -5.36
C VAL A 346 10.03 -3.83 -6.04
N PHE A 347 10.81 -3.75 -7.13
CA PHE A 347 11.36 -4.92 -7.83
C PHE A 347 12.23 -5.77 -6.91
N ASP A 348 13.11 -5.17 -6.12
CA ASP A 348 14.01 -5.84 -5.17
C ASP A 348 13.27 -6.69 -4.12
N ARG A 349 12.01 -6.37 -3.80
CA ARG A 349 11.16 -7.21 -2.94
C ARG A 349 10.77 -8.54 -3.56
N TYR A 350 10.81 -8.63 -4.89
CA TYR A 350 10.49 -9.82 -5.67
C TYR A 350 11.74 -10.52 -6.17
N HIS A 351 12.85 -9.81 -6.34
CA HIS A 351 14.13 -10.37 -6.71
C HIS A 351 14.80 -11.01 -5.49
N ILE A 352 14.49 -12.29 -5.27
CA ILE A 352 15.05 -13.10 -4.18
C ILE A 352 16.28 -13.81 -4.71
N VAL A 353 17.44 -13.50 -4.12
CA VAL A 353 18.70 -14.19 -4.40
C VAL A 353 18.85 -15.36 -3.44
N SER A 354 18.98 -16.57 -3.96
CA SER A 354 19.28 -17.78 -3.18
C SER A 354 20.79 -18.05 -3.11
N THR A 355 21.20 -18.95 -2.23
CA THR A 355 22.60 -19.42 -2.16
C THR A 355 23.04 -20.07 -3.46
N ASP A 356 22.11 -20.80 -4.12
CA ASP A 356 22.39 -21.45 -5.42
C ASP A 356 22.59 -20.44 -6.53
N ASP A 357 21.86 -19.31 -6.52
CA ASP A 357 22.03 -18.23 -7.50
C ASP A 357 23.44 -17.64 -7.39
N VAL A 358 23.95 -17.42 -6.18
CA VAL A 358 25.33 -16.94 -5.93
C VAL A 358 26.35 -17.95 -6.40
N THR A 359 26.17 -19.23 -6.09
CA THR A 359 27.06 -20.31 -6.51
C THR A 359 27.09 -20.46 -8.03
N ASN A 360 25.92 -20.41 -8.67
CA ASN A 360 25.79 -20.49 -10.13
C ASN A 360 26.42 -19.27 -10.83
N ALA A 361 26.33 -18.09 -10.26
CA ALA A 361 26.98 -16.88 -10.77
C ALA A 361 28.49 -17.03 -10.78
N MET A 362 29.09 -17.59 -9.73
CA MET A 362 30.53 -17.90 -9.66
C MET A 362 30.93 -18.92 -10.72
N ARG A 363 30.19 -20.01 -10.87
CA ARG A 363 30.47 -21.03 -11.91
C ARG A 363 30.43 -20.42 -13.32
N ARG A 364 29.49 -19.54 -13.62
CA ARG A 364 29.41 -18.83 -14.93
C ARG A 364 30.62 -17.94 -15.14
N LEU A 365 31.06 -17.21 -14.10
CA LEU A 365 32.27 -16.39 -14.18
C LEU A 365 33.51 -17.22 -14.44
N GLU A 366 33.73 -18.32 -13.74
CA GLU A 366 34.81 -19.25 -13.93
C GLU A 366 34.82 -19.80 -15.37
N THR A 367 33.67 -20.25 -15.88
CA THR A 367 33.54 -20.76 -17.25
C THR A 367 33.85 -19.70 -18.30
N SER A 368 33.44 -18.44 -18.08
CA SER A 368 33.75 -17.34 -19.01
C SER A 368 35.23 -16.98 -19.00
N SER A 369 35.87 -17.00 -17.84
CA SER A 369 37.30 -16.73 -17.67
C SER A 369 38.15 -17.79 -18.33
N VAL A 370 37.80 -19.07 -18.22
CA VAL A 370 38.49 -20.19 -18.90
C VAL A 370 38.34 -20.07 -20.41
N ARG A 371 37.18 -19.67 -20.94
CA ARG A 371 37.02 -19.44 -22.38
C ARG A 371 37.90 -18.30 -22.89
N SER A 372 38.05 -17.22 -22.15
CA SER A 372 38.91 -16.08 -22.56
C SER A 372 40.39 -16.46 -22.58
N VAL A 373 40.85 -17.25 -21.61
CA VAL A 373 42.24 -17.76 -21.56
C VAL A 373 42.51 -18.72 -22.72
N THR A 374 41.56 -19.62 -23.03
CA THR A 374 41.72 -20.60 -24.13
C THR A 374 41.72 -19.93 -25.52
N VAL A 375 40.93 -18.88 -25.71
CA VAL A 375 40.91 -18.09 -26.96
C VAL A 375 42.18 -17.29 -27.11
N SER A 376 42.71 -16.69 -26.05
CA SER A 376 44.00 -15.97 -26.05
C SER A 376 45.16 -16.89 -26.35
N ALA A 377 45.21 -18.10 -25.77
CA ALA A 377 46.26 -19.10 -26.03
C ALA A 377 46.23 -19.64 -27.49
N LYS A 378 45.03 -19.83 -28.08
CA LYS A 378 44.87 -20.21 -29.49
C LYS A 378 45.30 -19.10 -30.45
N ARG A 379 45.06 -17.84 -30.09
CA ARG A 379 45.46 -16.67 -30.88
C ARG A 379 46.96 -16.43 -30.85
N SER A 380 47.60 -16.61 -29.70
CA SER A 380 49.07 -16.52 -29.60
C SER A 380 49.81 -17.64 -30.37
N LYS A 381 49.31 -18.88 -30.33
CA LYS A 381 49.85 -19.99 -31.12
C LYS A 381 49.69 -19.79 -32.67
N ARG A 382 48.60 -19.15 -33.11
CA ARG A 382 48.42 -18.81 -34.54
C ARG A 382 49.38 -17.70 -35.00
N LEU A 383 49.64 -16.71 -34.17
CA LEU A 383 50.57 -15.60 -34.45
C LEU A 383 52.05 -16.03 -34.45
N SER A 384 52.41 -17.01 -33.62
CA SER A 384 53.77 -17.58 -33.62
C SER A 384 54.03 -18.50 -34.85
N ALA A 385 53.01 -19.24 -35.33
CA ALA A 385 53.11 -20.08 -36.50
C ALA A 385 53.14 -19.31 -37.84
N SER A 386 52.66 -18.04 -37.84
CA SER A 386 52.72 -17.17 -39.05
C SER A 386 54.01 -16.36 -39.17
N ARG A 387 54.89 -16.37 -38.15
CA ARG A 387 56.20 -15.69 -38.16
C ARG A 387 57.38 -16.65 -38.52
N SER A 388 57.11 -17.93 -38.73
CA SER A 388 58.10 -18.95 -39.07
C SER A 388 57.93 -19.49 -40.49
N LYS A 389 57.37 -18.69 -41.42
CA LYS A 389 57.38 -18.95 -42.87
C LYS A 389 58.00 -17.77 -43.59
#